data_a6907a50d7a95911eba221fa3dd52ae2
#
_entry.id   a6907a50d7a95911eba221fa3dd52ae2
#
_cell.length_a   1.000
_cell.length_b   1.000
_cell.length_c   1.000
_cell.angle_alpha   90.00
_cell.angle_beta   90.00
_cell.angle_gamma   90.00
#
_symmetry.space_group_name_H-M   'P 1'
#
loop_
_entity.id
_entity.type
_entity.pdbx_description
1 polymer ?
#
loop_
_entity_poly.entity_id
_entity_poly.type
_entity_poly.pdbx_seq_one_letter_code
_entity_poly.pdbx_strand_id
1 'polypeptide(L)'
;ADKIAIVPDHFTPNKDIKSAQQAKFIREFASEYGIKNYFEIGRMGIEHALIPEAGLALPGNLIIGADSHTCTYGALGALSTGMGSTDIGMAMATGETWFMVPKTLRFNFNGSLKQWVTGKDIILFLIGKIGVDGALYKSMEFSGSTIENITMDERFTMANMAIEAGAKFGI
;
A
#
# COMPACT_ATOMS: atom_id res chain seq x y z
N ALA A 1 -5.93 19.57 2.67
CA ALA A 1 -5.07 19.34 1.50
C ALA A 1 -3.71 18.75 1.89
N ASP A 2 -3.15 19.09 3.05
CA ASP A 2 -1.79 18.65 3.46
C ASP A 2 -1.66 17.14 3.74
N LYS A 3 -2.77 16.45 4.00
CA LYS A 3 -2.81 14.99 4.26
C LYS A 3 -3.19 14.16 3.03
N ILE A 4 -3.31 14.78 1.87
CA ILE A 4 -3.67 14.10 0.62
C ILE A 4 -2.45 14.05 -0.28
N ALA A 5 -2.14 12.87 -0.81
CA ALA A 5 -1.17 12.66 -1.86
C ALA A 5 -1.87 12.07 -3.10
N ILE A 6 -1.50 12.55 -4.27
CA ILE A 6 -2.03 12.05 -5.55
C ILE A 6 -0.89 11.65 -6.45
N VAL A 7 -0.89 10.38 -6.85
CA VAL A 7 0.11 9.77 -7.73
C VAL A 7 -0.65 9.07 -8.88
N PRO A 8 -0.71 9.67 -10.08
CA PRO A 8 -1.47 9.11 -11.21
C PRO A 8 -0.72 8.02 -11.98
N ASP A 9 0.02 7.14 -11.31
CA ASP A 9 0.91 6.15 -11.92
C ASP A 9 0.19 5.09 -12.76
N HIS A 10 -1.02 4.70 -12.39
CA HIS A 10 -1.82 3.72 -13.14
C HIS A 10 -2.30 4.22 -14.50
N PHE A 11 -2.30 5.53 -14.75
CA PHE A 11 -2.75 6.15 -16.00
C PHE A 11 -1.61 6.67 -16.87
N THR A 12 -0.37 6.50 -16.45
CA THR A 12 0.79 7.09 -17.11
C THR A 12 1.86 6.05 -17.45
N PRO A 13 2.48 6.17 -18.62
CA PRO A 13 2.17 7.14 -19.70
C PRO A 13 0.76 6.91 -20.25
N ASN A 14 0.06 7.98 -20.62
CA ASN A 14 -1.31 7.89 -21.12
C ASN A 14 -1.34 7.10 -22.44
N LYS A 15 -2.05 5.98 -22.46
CA LYS A 15 -2.15 5.09 -23.63
C LYS A 15 -3.24 5.52 -24.64
N ASP A 16 -4.18 6.34 -24.23
CA ASP A 16 -5.33 6.78 -25.02
C ASP A 16 -5.89 8.13 -24.52
N ILE A 17 -6.87 8.66 -25.28
CA ILE A 17 -7.54 9.92 -24.93
C ILE A 17 -8.24 9.84 -23.57
N LYS A 18 -8.78 8.68 -23.23
CA LYS A 18 -9.53 8.46 -21.99
C LYS A 18 -8.62 8.58 -20.76
N SER A 19 -7.47 7.93 -20.80
CA SER A 19 -6.47 8.05 -19.71
C SER A 19 -5.89 9.46 -19.62
N ALA A 20 -5.69 10.15 -20.76
CA ALA A 20 -5.25 11.55 -20.80
C ALA A 20 -6.30 12.50 -20.17
N GLN A 21 -7.58 12.27 -20.44
CA GLN A 21 -8.67 13.04 -19.81
C GLN A 21 -8.74 12.83 -18.31
N GLN A 22 -8.54 11.59 -17.84
CA GLN A 22 -8.46 11.29 -16.40
C GLN A 22 -7.27 11.98 -15.75
N ALA A 23 -6.09 11.93 -16.35
CA ALA A 23 -4.91 12.62 -15.84
C ALA A 23 -5.12 14.15 -15.81
N LYS A 24 -5.76 14.72 -16.84
CA LYS A 24 -6.14 16.14 -16.86
C LYS A 24 -7.09 16.47 -15.71
N PHE A 25 -8.14 15.69 -15.50
CA PHE A 25 -9.13 15.90 -14.43
C PHE A 25 -8.46 15.87 -13.05
N ILE A 26 -7.60 14.90 -12.80
CA ILE A 26 -6.87 14.78 -11.53
C ILE A 26 -5.98 15.99 -11.29
N ARG A 27 -5.31 16.49 -12.33
CA ARG A 27 -4.46 17.71 -12.24
C ARG A 27 -5.28 18.95 -11.92
N GLU A 28 -6.42 19.12 -12.60
CA GLU A 28 -7.32 20.24 -12.36
C GLU A 28 -7.89 20.18 -10.93
N PHE A 29 -8.30 19.01 -10.47
CA PHE A 29 -8.73 18.77 -9.10
C PHE A 29 -7.63 19.11 -8.08
N ALA A 30 -6.42 18.63 -8.28
CA ALA A 30 -5.31 18.93 -7.38
C ALA A 30 -5.02 20.44 -7.29
N SER A 31 -5.13 21.14 -8.42
CA SER A 31 -4.98 22.59 -8.48
C SER A 31 -6.12 23.33 -7.78
N GLU A 32 -7.36 22.94 -8.06
CA GLU A 32 -8.55 23.57 -7.48
C GLU A 32 -8.59 23.47 -5.95
N TYR A 33 -8.21 22.33 -5.41
CA TYR A 33 -8.21 22.09 -3.96
C TYR A 33 -6.88 22.35 -3.27
N GLY A 34 -5.89 22.86 -3.99
CA GLY A 34 -4.57 23.21 -3.44
C GLY A 34 -3.84 22.04 -2.82
N ILE A 35 -3.90 20.85 -3.46
CA ILE A 35 -3.24 19.63 -2.98
C ILE A 35 -1.74 19.74 -3.25
N LYS A 36 -0.94 19.84 -2.19
CA LYS A 36 0.51 20.06 -2.28
C LYS A 36 1.26 18.83 -2.76
N ASN A 37 0.85 17.65 -2.32
CA ASN A 37 1.50 16.38 -2.66
C ASN A 37 0.88 15.81 -3.94
N TYR A 38 0.83 16.58 -5.00
CA TYR A 38 0.50 16.13 -6.34
C TYR A 38 1.78 15.88 -7.13
N PHE A 39 1.95 14.65 -7.58
CA PHE A 39 3.12 14.22 -8.32
C PHE A 39 2.80 14.19 -9.82
N GLU A 40 3.23 15.25 -10.52
CA GLU A 40 2.93 15.44 -11.94
C GLU A 40 3.59 14.36 -12.81
N ILE A 41 2.97 14.07 -13.93
CA ILE A 41 3.51 13.16 -14.96
C ILE A 41 4.93 13.58 -15.34
N GLY A 42 5.85 12.61 -15.31
CA GLY A 42 7.28 12.83 -15.55
C GLY A 42 8.08 13.22 -14.29
N ARG A 43 7.43 13.44 -13.15
CA ARG A 43 8.06 13.67 -11.84
C ARG A 43 7.54 12.71 -10.77
N MET A 44 6.99 11.61 -11.19
CA MET A 44 6.44 10.57 -10.33
C MET A 44 7.11 9.23 -10.60
N GLY A 45 6.85 8.27 -9.74
CA GLY A 45 7.18 6.87 -9.90
C GLY A 45 5.98 6.01 -9.54
N ILE A 46 6.21 4.73 -9.28
CA ILE A 46 5.22 3.83 -8.69
C ILE A 46 4.89 4.36 -7.29
N GLU A 47 3.61 4.55 -6.97
CA GLU A 47 3.17 5.19 -5.72
C GLU A 47 3.74 4.50 -4.48
N HIS A 48 3.80 3.16 -4.49
CA HIS A 48 4.28 2.37 -3.34
C HIS A 48 5.79 2.47 -3.10
N ALA A 49 6.57 2.97 -4.06
CA ALA A 49 7.95 3.38 -3.87
C ALA A 49 8.06 4.87 -3.55
N LEU A 50 7.35 5.70 -4.32
CA LEU A 50 7.41 7.16 -4.22
C LEU A 50 6.94 7.70 -2.85
N ILE A 51 5.83 7.19 -2.33
CA ILE A 51 5.26 7.67 -1.05
C ILE A 51 6.22 7.43 0.13
N PRO A 52 6.83 6.23 0.28
CA PRO A 52 7.92 6.02 1.24
C PRO A 52 9.13 6.92 1.03
N GLU A 53 9.65 7.02 -0.19
CA GLU A 53 10.83 7.84 -0.53
C GLU A 53 10.60 9.32 -0.27
N ALA A 54 9.38 9.81 -0.51
CA ALA A 54 8.98 11.18 -0.22
C ALA A 54 8.75 11.46 1.29
N GLY A 55 8.85 10.44 2.14
CA GLY A 55 8.61 10.57 3.58
C GLY A 55 7.16 10.83 3.94
N LEU A 56 6.21 10.45 3.08
CA LEU A 56 4.78 10.64 3.29
C LEU A 56 4.13 9.49 4.07
N ALA A 57 4.79 8.34 4.11
CA ALA A 57 4.40 7.20 4.93
C ALA A 57 5.38 7.03 6.09
N LEU A 58 4.91 7.21 7.32
CA LEU A 58 5.73 7.14 8.52
C LEU A 58 5.17 6.10 9.50
N PRO A 59 6.03 5.54 10.38
CA PRO A 59 5.58 4.64 11.44
C PRO A 59 4.46 5.28 12.27
N GLY A 60 3.42 4.50 12.57
CA GLY A 60 2.27 4.96 13.34
C GLY A 60 1.24 5.78 12.56
N ASN A 61 1.46 6.04 11.27
CA ASN A 61 0.44 6.68 10.45
C ASN A 61 -0.73 5.72 10.15
N LEU A 62 -1.91 6.29 9.99
CA LEU A 62 -3.06 5.66 9.37
C LEU A 62 -3.16 6.18 7.93
N ILE A 63 -3.04 5.28 6.96
CA ILE A 63 -3.03 5.62 5.53
C ILE A 63 -4.12 4.82 4.82
N ILE A 64 -5.00 5.50 4.11
CA ILE A 64 -5.98 4.89 3.22
C ILE A 64 -5.69 5.33 1.78
N GLY A 65 -5.80 4.41 0.85
CA GLY A 65 -5.52 4.68 -0.56
C GLY A 65 -6.55 4.04 -1.49
N ALA A 66 -6.67 4.58 -2.68
CA ALA A 66 -7.55 4.05 -3.72
C ALA A 66 -6.97 2.82 -4.44
N ASP A 67 -5.73 2.48 -4.14
CA ASP A 67 -5.06 1.28 -4.63
C ASP A 67 -5.16 0.13 -3.62
N SER A 68 -5.37 -1.09 -4.10
CA SER A 68 -5.49 -2.29 -3.27
C SER A 68 -4.20 -2.61 -2.51
N HIS A 69 -3.03 -2.28 -3.09
CA HIS A 69 -1.72 -2.52 -2.49
C HIS A 69 -1.25 -1.42 -1.53
N THR A 70 -2.12 -0.50 -1.14
CA THR A 70 -1.82 0.50 -0.09
C THR A 70 -1.29 -0.14 1.20
N CYS A 71 -1.59 -1.42 1.46
CA CYS A 71 -1.04 -2.19 2.57
C CYS A 71 0.50 -2.26 2.59
N THR A 72 1.17 -1.93 1.49
CA THR A 72 2.64 -1.89 1.35
C THR A 72 3.31 -1.07 2.45
N TYR A 73 2.71 0.04 2.87
CA TYR A 73 3.33 0.93 3.87
C TYR A 73 3.33 0.34 5.29
N GLY A 74 2.68 -0.81 5.48
CA GLY A 74 2.81 -1.59 6.71
C GLY A 74 4.24 -2.04 6.99
N ALA A 75 5.07 -2.22 5.95
CA ALA A 75 6.51 -2.47 6.10
C ALA A 75 7.25 -1.38 6.89
N LEU A 76 6.73 -0.15 6.89
CA LEU A 76 7.25 0.98 7.68
C LEU A 76 6.59 1.09 9.07
N GLY A 77 5.67 0.19 9.43
CA GLY A 77 4.90 0.29 10.67
C GLY A 77 3.73 1.28 10.57
N ALA A 78 3.24 1.57 9.37
CA ALA A 78 1.99 2.31 9.17
C ALA A 78 0.80 1.34 9.13
N LEU A 79 -0.33 1.75 9.68
CA LEU A 79 -1.59 1.04 9.47
C LEU A 79 -2.17 1.51 8.13
N SER A 80 -1.94 0.74 7.07
CA SER A 80 -2.24 1.16 5.70
C SER A 80 -3.09 0.14 4.97
N THR A 81 -4.12 0.61 4.26
CA THR A 81 -5.07 -0.27 3.56
C THR A 81 -5.70 0.39 2.34
N GLY A 82 -5.98 -0.43 1.32
CA GLY A 82 -6.79 -0.04 0.18
C GLY A 82 -8.28 0.05 0.52
N MET A 83 -8.95 1.05 -0.04
CA MET A 83 -10.39 1.25 0.06
C MET A 83 -10.98 1.60 -1.31
N GLY A 84 -12.28 1.45 -1.45
CA GLY A 84 -12.98 1.84 -2.69
C GLY A 84 -12.83 3.33 -2.98
N SER A 85 -12.76 3.71 -4.25
CA SER A 85 -12.57 5.11 -4.66
C SER A 85 -13.68 6.03 -4.16
N THR A 86 -14.92 5.54 -4.02
CA THR A 86 -16.03 6.29 -3.41
C THR A 86 -15.78 6.58 -1.93
N ASP A 87 -15.29 5.58 -1.18
CA ASP A 87 -14.97 5.74 0.24
C ASP A 87 -13.81 6.71 0.43
N ILE A 88 -12.79 6.63 -0.45
CA ILE A 88 -11.68 7.60 -0.45
C ILE A 88 -12.19 9.01 -0.75
N GLY A 89 -13.06 9.17 -1.75
CA GLY A 89 -13.68 10.47 -2.06
C GLY A 89 -14.46 11.04 -0.87
N MET A 90 -15.22 10.22 -0.18
CA MET A 90 -15.94 10.63 1.04
C MET A 90 -14.98 10.99 2.17
N ALA A 91 -13.93 10.19 2.40
CA ALA A 91 -12.91 10.50 3.40
C ALA A 91 -12.17 11.80 3.11
N MET A 92 -11.88 12.10 1.84
CA MET A 92 -11.30 13.38 1.43
C MET A 92 -12.25 14.57 1.71
N ALA A 93 -13.54 14.38 1.53
CA ALA A 93 -14.56 15.43 1.74
C ALA A 93 -14.86 15.67 3.23
N THR A 94 -14.93 14.61 4.04
CA THR A 94 -15.36 14.68 5.44
C THR A 94 -14.20 14.70 6.43
N GLY A 95 -13.03 14.22 6.03
CA GLY A 95 -11.89 13.99 6.91
C GLY A 95 -12.02 12.72 7.77
N GLU A 96 -13.04 11.93 7.56
CA GLU A 96 -13.38 10.74 8.37
C GLU A 96 -13.71 9.55 7.49
N THR A 97 -13.42 8.36 8.00
CA THR A 97 -13.89 7.08 7.45
C THR A 97 -14.04 6.07 8.57
N TRP A 98 -14.69 4.97 8.29
CA TRP A 98 -14.85 3.87 9.24
C TRP A 98 -14.35 2.58 8.63
N PHE A 99 -13.88 1.69 9.46
CA PHE A 99 -13.64 0.29 9.10
C PHE A 99 -13.75 -0.59 10.35
N MET A 100 -14.09 -1.83 10.11
CA MET A 100 -14.09 -2.83 11.19
C MET A 100 -12.64 -3.16 11.55
N VAL A 101 -12.30 -3.13 12.82
CA VAL A 101 -10.97 -3.53 13.29
C VAL A 101 -10.75 -5.02 12.97
N PRO A 102 -9.78 -5.36 12.12
CA PRO A 102 -9.57 -6.73 11.70
C PRO A 102 -8.89 -7.55 12.80
N LYS A 103 -9.18 -8.85 12.82
CA LYS A 103 -8.41 -9.80 13.62
C LYS A 103 -7.01 -9.98 13.02
N THR A 104 -6.01 -10.17 13.88
CA THR A 104 -4.63 -10.38 13.44
C THR A 104 -4.31 -11.86 13.29
N LEU A 105 -3.69 -12.20 12.16
CA LEU A 105 -2.96 -13.45 11.96
C LEU A 105 -1.47 -13.15 12.11
N ARG A 106 -0.85 -13.70 13.12
CA ARG A 106 0.58 -13.55 13.34
C ARG A 106 1.33 -14.73 12.76
N PHE A 107 2.31 -14.44 11.91
CA PHE A 107 3.19 -15.41 11.27
C PHE A 107 4.61 -15.21 11.80
N ASN A 108 5.15 -16.26 12.42
CA ASN A 108 6.47 -16.21 13.04
C ASN A 108 7.47 -17.02 12.19
N PHE A 109 8.42 -16.33 11.57
CA PHE A 109 9.46 -16.90 10.73
C PHE A 109 10.80 -16.87 11.45
N ASN A 110 11.38 -18.03 11.72
CA ASN A 110 12.64 -18.15 12.44
C ASN A 110 13.71 -18.88 11.61
N GLY A 111 14.95 -18.47 11.77
CA GLY A 111 16.11 -19.01 11.09
C GLY A 111 16.65 -18.08 10.01
N SER A 112 17.56 -18.60 9.20
CA SER A 112 18.21 -17.85 8.11
C SER A 112 17.68 -18.34 6.77
N LEU A 113 17.47 -17.40 5.85
CA LEU A 113 17.11 -17.72 4.48
C LEU A 113 18.30 -18.39 3.77
N LYS A 114 17.99 -19.36 2.91
CA LYS A 114 18.98 -19.93 2.01
C LYS A 114 19.33 -18.93 0.92
N GLN A 115 20.48 -19.12 0.29
CA GLN A 115 20.87 -18.34 -0.87
C GLN A 115 19.75 -18.34 -1.93
N TRP A 116 19.47 -17.18 -2.51
CA TRP A 116 18.43 -16.92 -3.51
C TRP A 116 16.97 -17.01 -3.02
N VAL A 117 16.74 -17.22 -1.73
CA VAL A 117 15.41 -17.12 -1.12
C VAL A 117 15.20 -15.70 -0.60
N THR A 118 14.09 -15.08 -0.98
CA THR A 118 13.76 -13.69 -0.72
C THR A 118 12.44 -13.54 0.04
N GLY A 119 12.11 -12.33 0.45
CA GLY A 119 10.81 -12.01 1.04
C GLY A 119 9.63 -12.40 0.13
N LYS A 120 9.82 -12.37 -1.20
CA LYS A 120 8.80 -12.82 -2.15
C LYS A 120 8.52 -14.32 -2.05
N ASP A 121 9.55 -15.13 -1.87
CA ASP A 121 9.39 -16.57 -1.69
C ASP A 121 8.65 -16.88 -0.38
N ILE A 122 8.96 -16.11 0.68
CA ILE A 122 8.29 -16.26 1.99
C ILE A 122 6.79 -15.99 1.84
N ILE A 123 6.42 -14.85 1.27
CA ILE A 123 5.00 -14.48 1.18
C ILE A 123 4.24 -15.40 0.21
N LEU A 124 4.83 -15.82 -0.91
CA LEU A 124 4.22 -16.77 -1.83
C LEU A 124 4.03 -18.15 -1.18
N PHE A 125 5.02 -18.61 -0.43
CA PHE A 125 4.89 -19.85 0.34
C PHE A 125 3.74 -19.74 1.35
N LEU A 126 3.64 -18.63 2.05
CA LEU A 126 2.57 -18.40 3.03
C LEU A 126 1.19 -18.39 2.35
N ILE A 127 1.02 -17.65 1.26
CA ILE A 127 -0.23 -17.60 0.49
C ILE A 127 -0.58 -19.00 -0.01
N GLY A 128 0.40 -19.76 -0.49
CA GLY A 128 0.20 -21.15 -0.91
C GLY A 128 -0.28 -22.07 0.22
N LYS A 129 0.01 -21.72 1.48
CA LYS A 129 -0.44 -22.49 2.66
C LYS A 129 -1.82 -22.11 3.16
N ILE A 130 -2.15 -20.80 3.15
CA ILE A 130 -3.41 -20.31 3.72
C ILE A 130 -4.49 -20.08 2.67
N GLY A 131 -4.12 -20.05 1.39
CA GLY A 131 -5.01 -19.70 0.27
C GLY A 131 -5.14 -18.20 0.05
N VAL A 132 -5.73 -17.83 -1.08
CA VAL A 132 -5.93 -16.42 -1.51
C VAL A 132 -7.00 -15.67 -0.68
N ASP A 133 -7.74 -16.37 0.13
CA ASP A 133 -8.76 -15.85 1.05
C ASP A 133 -8.46 -16.16 2.53
N GLY A 134 -7.31 -16.80 2.81
CA GLY A 134 -6.94 -17.24 4.16
C GLY A 134 -6.81 -16.10 5.18
N ALA A 135 -6.49 -14.90 4.72
CA ALA A 135 -6.42 -13.69 5.52
C ALA A 135 -7.55 -12.69 5.19
N LEU A 136 -8.66 -13.15 4.59
CA LEU A 136 -9.74 -12.27 4.18
C LEU A 136 -10.21 -11.39 5.33
N TYR A 137 -10.14 -10.07 5.13
CA TYR A 137 -10.45 -9.03 6.09
C TYR A 137 -9.71 -9.17 7.45
N LYS A 138 -8.46 -9.64 7.42
CA LYS A 138 -7.60 -9.75 8.62
C LYS A 138 -6.36 -8.86 8.45
N SER A 139 -5.63 -8.67 9.52
CA SER A 139 -4.26 -8.14 9.49
C SER A 139 -3.28 -9.31 9.47
N MET A 140 -2.26 -9.24 8.64
CA MET A 140 -1.12 -10.15 8.67
C MET A 140 0.04 -9.48 9.37
N GLU A 141 0.50 -10.04 10.49
CA GLU A 141 1.66 -9.59 11.23
C GLU A 141 2.81 -10.56 11.00
N PHE A 142 3.93 -10.04 10.48
CA PHE A 142 5.14 -10.80 10.22
C PHE A 142 6.17 -10.57 11.32
N SER A 143 6.72 -11.65 11.89
CA SER A 143 7.61 -11.56 13.04
C SER A 143 8.65 -12.69 13.03
N GLY A 144 9.58 -12.63 13.97
CA GLY A 144 10.63 -13.62 14.17
C GLY A 144 11.97 -13.25 13.55
N SER A 145 12.99 -14.02 13.88
CA SER A 145 14.37 -13.69 13.54
C SER A 145 14.64 -13.59 12.04
N THR A 146 13.89 -14.29 11.21
CA THR A 146 13.99 -14.14 9.75
C THR A 146 13.58 -12.73 9.33
N ILE A 147 12.47 -12.23 9.85
CA ILE A 147 11.93 -10.89 9.50
C ILE A 147 12.87 -9.78 10.00
N GLU A 148 13.47 -9.95 11.16
CA GLU A 148 14.45 -9.00 11.70
C GLU A 148 15.68 -8.84 10.81
N ASN A 149 16.06 -9.89 10.07
CA ASN A 149 17.29 -9.96 9.29
C ASN A 149 17.11 -9.71 7.78
N ILE A 150 15.88 -9.69 7.25
CA ILE A 150 15.62 -9.35 5.84
C ILE A 150 15.66 -7.84 5.61
N THR A 151 15.91 -7.45 4.37
CA THR A 151 15.99 -6.03 3.97
C THR A 151 14.63 -5.34 4.02
N MET A 152 14.61 -4.00 4.01
CA MET A 152 13.36 -3.24 3.89
C MET A 152 12.62 -3.53 2.59
N ASP A 153 13.33 -3.72 1.47
CA ASP A 153 12.74 -4.06 0.17
C ASP A 153 11.98 -5.39 0.24
N GLU A 154 12.53 -6.35 0.96
CA GLU A 154 11.87 -7.64 1.19
C GLU A 154 10.64 -7.50 2.09
N ARG A 155 10.71 -6.64 3.13
CA ARG A 155 9.55 -6.33 3.98
C ARG A 155 8.46 -5.62 3.18
N PHE A 156 8.82 -4.67 2.33
CA PHE A 156 7.88 -4.03 1.40
C PHE A 156 7.19 -5.06 0.50
N THR A 157 7.96 -5.99 -0.05
CA THR A 157 7.41 -7.08 -0.89
C THR A 157 6.40 -7.92 -0.12
N MET A 158 6.70 -8.30 1.12
CA MET A 158 5.79 -9.10 1.94
C MET A 158 4.52 -8.33 2.31
N ALA A 159 4.65 -7.08 2.77
CA ALA A 159 3.52 -6.23 3.12
C ALA A 159 2.64 -5.91 1.91
N ASN A 160 3.25 -5.64 0.74
CA ASN A 160 2.55 -5.42 -0.52
C ASN A 160 1.67 -6.61 -0.88
N MET A 161 2.21 -7.82 -0.82
CA MET A 161 1.51 -9.03 -1.22
C MET A 161 0.54 -9.58 -0.15
N ALA A 162 0.35 -8.92 0.97
CA ALA A 162 -0.65 -9.31 1.96
C ALA A 162 -2.07 -9.28 1.38
N ILE A 163 -2.34 -8.35 0.46
CA ILE A 163 -3.65 -8.27 -0.22
C ILE A 163 -3.97 -9.52 -1.04
N GLU A 164 -2.96 -10.23 -1.57
CA GLU A 164 -3.14 -11.46 -2.35
C GLU A 164 -3.69 -12.62 -1.50
N ALA A 165 -3.61 -12.51 -0.18
CA ALA A 165 -4.28 -13.41 0.76
C ALA A 165 -5.61 -12.84 1.28
N GLY A 166 -6.08 -11.71 0.74
CA GLY A 166 -7.30 -11.00 1.16
C GLY A 166 -7.13 -10.13 2.40
N ALA A 167 -5.89 -9.88 2.85
CA ALA A 167 -5.64 -9.09 4.05
C ALA A 167 -5.94 -7.61 3.86
N LYS A 168 -6.34 -6.94 4.95
CA LYS A 168 -6.48 -5.48 5.01
C LYS A 168 -5.16 -4.80 5.29
N PHE A 169 -4.32 -5.41 6.11
CA PHE A 169 -3.02 -4.87 6.53
C PHE A 169 -1.96 -5.97 6.45
N GLY A 170 -0.73 -5.60 6.10
CA GLY A 170 0.47 -6.42 6.19
C GLY A 170 1.54 -5.63 6.94
N ILE A 171 1.93 -6.07 8.14
CA ILE A 171 2.83 -5.36 9.04
C ILE A 171 3.99 -6.27 9.47
#